data_83ff63096ae21159bdec210362db1ef9
#
_entry.id   83ff63096ae21159bdec210362db1ef9
#
_cell.length_a   1.000
_cell.length_b   1.000
_cell.length_c   1.000
_cell.angle_alpha   90.00
_cell.angle_beta   90.00
_cell.angle_gamma   90.00
#
_symmetry.space_group_name_H-M   'P 1'
#
loop_
_entity.id
_entity.type
_entity.pdbx_description
1 polymer ?
#
loop_
_entity_poly.entity_id
_entity_poly.type
_entity_poly.pdbx_seq_one_letter_code
_entity_poly.pdbx_strand_id
1 'polypeptide(L)'
;GVYVSGHPLEEYIGTWEKNVTAKSSDFVVDEETGSAVIHDGAYVTIGGMITEKTVKTTRNNKMMAFLTVEDLAGSVEVLVFPKDYEKRRDMLIKDEKVFIRGRASVGDEPVGKLICEQIIPFSQVPRELWIQYADKDAYLAGEKELLDLLKTSDGNDTVIIYLGRERAKKVLPRNWNVRAGEALVTTLSEILGEKNVKVVEKPLGKISS
;
A
#
# COMPACT_ATOMS: atom_id res chain seq x y z
N GLY A 1 24.81 6.78 11.10
CA GLY A 1 23.80 7.42 10.28
C GLY A 1 22.93 8.33 11.11
N VAL A 2 22.85 9.59 10.72
CA VAL A 2 21.97 10.55 11.40
C VAL A 2 20.54 10.18 11.02
N TYR A 3 19.77 9.69 11.97
CA TYR A 3 18.33 9.58 11.85
C TYR A 3 17.78 11.00 11.77
N VAL A 4 17.36 11.42 10.58
CA VAL A 4 16.53 12.61 10.47
C VAL A 4 15.12 12.19 10.86
N SER A 5 14.77 12.41 12.14
CA SER A 5 13.42 12.22 12.63
C SER A 5 12.49 13.12 11.82
N GLY A 6 11.48 12.53 11.16
CA GLY A 6 10.46 13.23 10.40
C GLY A 6 10.33 12.85 8.93
N HIS A 7 10.91 11.72 8.49
CA HIS A 7 10.65 11.26 7.11
C HIS A 7 9.16 10.87 6.98
N PRO A 8 8.45 11.32 5.92
CA PRO A 8 7.01 11.08 5.75
C PRO A 8 6.59 9.60 5.70
N LEU A 9 7.54 8.68 5.51
CA LEU A 9 7.30 7.23 5.50
C LEU A 9 7.47 6.57 6.87
N GLU A 10 8.00 7.26 7.88
CA GLU A 10 8.24 6.64 9.19
C GLU A 10 6.96 6.09 9.84
N GLU A 11 5.84 6.81 9.70
CA GLU A 11 4.53 6.37 10.19
C GLU A 11 4.03 5.09 9.49
N TYR A 12 4.54 4.80 8.29
CA TYR A 12 4.11 3.70 7.43
C TYR A 12 5.12 2.56 7.34
N ILE A 13 6.13 2.54 8.20
CA ILE A 13 7.24 1.57 8.13
C ILE A 13 6.73 0.13 8.12
N GLY A 14 5.78 -0.21 8.97
CA GLY A 14 5.21 -1.57 9.04
C GLY A 14 4.44 -1.96 7.77
N THR A 15 3.72 -1.03 7.16
CA THR A 15 3.02 -1.23 5.88
C THR A 15 4.03 -1.31 4.74
N TRP A 16 5.05 -0.45 4.76
CA TRP A 16 6.09 -0.38 3.75
C TRP A 16 6.90 -1.68 3.70
N GLU A 17 7.47 -2.13 4.82
CA GLU A 17 8.28 -3.34 4.90
C GLU A 17 7.56 -4.62 4.48
N LYS A 18 6.26 -4.71 4.74
CA LYS A 18 5.44 -5.88 4.34
C LYS A 18 5.19 -5.99 2.84
N ASN A 19 5.31 -4.89 2.11
CA ASN A 19 4.86 -4.79 0.73
C ASN A 19 6.00 -4.56 -0.27
N VAL A 20 7.13 -4.00 0.15
CA VAL A 20 8.28 -3.78 -0.74
C VAL A 20 9.07 -5.06 -0.94
N THR A 21 9.54 -5.25 -2.17
CA THR A 21 10.49 -6.32 -2.51
C THR A 21 11.84 -5.77 -2.93
N ALA A 22 11.94 -4.46 -3.11
CA ALA A 22 13.17 -3.75 -3.44
C ALA A 22 13.12 -2.32 -2.87
N LYS A 23 14.29 -1.78 -2.57
CA LYS A 23 14.51 -0.40 -2.12
C LYS A 23 15.17 0.41 -3.23
N SER A 24 15.11 1.73 -3.14
CA SER A 24 15.77 2.63 -4.08
C SER A 24 17.27 2.34 -4.20
N SER A 25 17.94 2.02 -3.07
CA SER A 25 19.35 1.66 -3.04
C SER A 25 19.71 0.42 -3.85
N ASP A 26 18.77 -0.50 -4.05
CA ASP A 26 19.01 -1.75 -4.78
C ASP A 26 19.15 -1.54 -6.30
N PHE A 27 18.76 -0.36 -6.81
CA PHE A 27 18.91 0.06 -8.20
C PHE A 27 20.26 0.70 -8.51
N VAL A 28 21.05 1.00 -7.48
CA VAL A 28 22.37 1.63 -7.66
C VAL A 28 23.36 0.58 -8.14
N VAL A 29 24.06 0.89 -9.23
CA VAL A 29 25.12 0.03 -9.77
C VAL A 29 26.39 0.28 -8.94
N ASP A 30 26.92 -0.79 -8.40
CA ASP A 30 28.18 -0.78 -7.68
C ASP A 30 29.36 -0.56 -8.66
N GLU A 31 30.20 0.43 -8.39
CA GLU A 31 31.30 0.82 -9.28
C GLU A 31 32.38 -0.24 -9.46
N GLU A 32 32.57 -1.10 -8.44
CA GLU A 32 33.60 -2.14 -8.49
C GLU A 32 33.13 -3.39 -9.26
N THR A 33 31.87 -3.77 -9.06
CA THR A 33 31.30 -4.98 -9.68
C THR A 33 30.58 -4.72 -10.99
N GLY A 34 30.22 -3.45 -11.27
CA GLY A 34 29.41 -3.06 -12.42
C GLY A 34 27.97 -3.62 -12.38
N SER A 35 27.49 -4.00 -11.19
CA SER A 35 26.19 -4.68 -11.01
C SER A 35 25.36 -4.00 -9.93
N ALA A 36 24.05 -3.96 -10.13
CA ALA A 36 23.09 -3.59 -9.08
C ALA A 36 22.63 -4.86 -8.32
N VAL A 37 22.05 -4.66 -7.14
CA VAL A 37 21.43 -5.74 -6.36
C VAL A 37 20.26 -6.35 -7.16
N ILE A 38 19.52 -5.52 -7.87
CA ILE A 38 18.41 -5.93 -8.73
C ILE A 38 18.93 -6.27 -10.13
N HIS A 39 18.50 -7.40 -10.67
CA HIS A 39 18.77 -7.76 -12.06
C HIS A 39 17.87 -7.01 -13.03
N ASP A 40 18.38 -6.73 -14.22
CA ASP A 40 17.61 -6.18 -15.31
C ASP A 40 16.38 -7.05 -15.62
N GLY A 41 15.22 -6.43 -15.84
CA GLY A 41 13.94 -7.10 -16.08
C GLY A 41 13.30 -7.73 -14.85
N ALA A 42 13.91 -7.67 -13.65
CA ALA A 42 13.31 -8.18 -12.42
C ALA A 42 12.01 -7.47 -12.10
N TYR A 43 11.00 -8.24 -11.71
CA TYR A 43 9.71 -7.68 -11.29
C TYR A 43 9.72 -7.41 -9.81
N VAL A 44 9.55 -6.14 -9.44
CA VAL A 44 9.69 -5.68 -8.06
C VAL A 44 8.55 -4.74 -7.65
N THR A 45 8.38 -4.61 -6.34
CA THR A 45 7.53 -3.61 -5.70
C THR A 45 8.42 -2.68 -4.90
N ILE A 46 8.40 -1.39 -5.25
CA ILE A 46 8.98 -0.32 -4.42
C ILE A 46 7.85 0.40 -3.68
N GLY A 47 8.18 1.10 -2.62
CA GLY A 47 7.24 1.95 -1.89
C GLY A 47 7.92 3.25 -1.51
N GLY A 48 7.27 4.37 -1.75
CA GLY A 48 7.84 5.67 -1.46
C GLY A 48 6.89 6.83 -1.70
N MET A 49 7.40 8.02 -1.56
CA MET A 49 6.69 9.25 -1.85
C MET A 49 7.10 9.78 -3.22
N ILE A 50 6.13 10.20 -4.03
CA ILE A 50 6.40 10.87 -5.31
C ILE A 50 6.88 12.29 -5.01
N THR A 51 8.18 12.55 -5.14
CA THR A 51 8.76 13.87 -4.88
C THR A 51 8.76 14.76 -6.12
N GLU A 52 8.87 14.16 -7.31
CA GLU A 52 8.85 14.88 -8.59
C GLU A 52 8.03 14.13 -9.64
N LYS A 53 7.40 14.89 -10.52
CA LYS A 53 6.69 14.40 -11.69
C LYS A 53 6.94 15.28 -12.89
N THR A 54 7.46 14.70 -13.96
CA THR A 54 7.61 15.36 -15.27
C THR A 54 6.79 14.59 -16.30
N VAL A 55 5.93 15.29 -17.02
CA VAL A 55 5.13 14.71 -18.11
C VAL A 55 5.73 15.13 -19.44
N LYS A 56 5.92 14.17 -20.34
CA LYS A 56 6.48 14.41 -21.69
C LYS A 56 5.59 13.78 -22.74
N THR A 57 5.58 14.38 -23.91
CA THR A 57 4.92 13.82 -25.09
C THR A 57 5.92 12.95 -25.88
N THR A 58 5.53 11.74 -26.19
CA THR A 58 6.32 10.82 -27.03
C THR A 58 6.29 11.23 -28.50
N ARG A 59 7.16 10.65 -29.34
CA ARG A 59 7.17 10.85 -30.78
C ARG A 59 5.82 10.54 -31.45
N ASN A 60 5.04 9.65 -30.87
CA ASN A 60 3.71 9.25 -31.35
C ASN A 60 2.59 10.11 -30.75
N ASN A 61 2.91 11.29 -30.24
CA ASN A 61 1.96 12.24 -29.63
C ASN A 61 1.16 11.68 -28.44
N LYS A 62 1.75 10.73 -27.70
CA LYS A 62 1.17 10.18 -26.47
C LYS A 62 1.91 10.69 -25.25
N MET A 63 1.18 10.87 -24.16
CA MET A 63 1.74 11.35 -22.89
C MET A 63 2.38 10.21 -22.10
N MET A 64 3.51 10.46 -21.46
CA MET A 64 4.18 9.60 -20.49
C MET A 64 4.69 10.43 -19.32
N ALA A 65 4.95 9.79 -18.19
CA ALA A 65 5.50 10.47 -17.02
C ALA A 65 6.82 9.85 -16.56
N PHE A 66 7.66 10.72 -16.01
CA PHE A 66 8.85 10.38 -15.24
C PHE A 66 8.58 10.82 -13.81
N LEU A 67 8.71 9.91 -12.87
CA LEU A 67 8.52 10.17 -11.45
C LEU A 67 9.85 9.99 -10.74
N THR A 68 10.11 10.81 -9.73
CA THR A 68 11.11 10.51 -8.71
C THR A 68 10.37 10.01 -7.49
N VAL A 69 10.67 8.79 -7.07
CA VAL A 69 10.08 8.16 -5.88
C VAL A 69 11.17 8.02 -4.83
N GLU A 70 10.94 8.64 -3.67
CA GLU A 70 11.86 8.64 -2.54
C GLU A 70 11.37 7.68 -1.46
N ASP A 71 12.27 6.82 -0.99
CA ASP A 71 12.06 5.95 0.16
C ASP A 71 13.06 6.26 1.28
N LEU A 72 13.14 5.42 2.30
CA LEU A 72 14.06 5.59 3.44
C LEU A 72 15.55 5.39 3.08
N ALA A 73 15.84 4.84 1.91
CA ALA A 73 17.20 4.52 1.45
C ALA A 73 17.73 5.50 0.39
N GLY A 74 16.84 6.26 -0.26
CA GLY A 74 17.18 7.21 -1.32
C GLY A 74 16.03 7.41 -2.29
N SER A 75 16.35 7.60 -3.57
CA SER A 75 15.34 7.82 -4.61
C SER A 75 15.62 6.96 -5.85
N VAL A 76 14.56 6.67 -6.59
CA VAL A 76 14.62 5.95 -7.86
C VAL A 76 13.70 6.62 -8.89
N GLU A 77 14.15 6.69 -10.14
CA GLU A 77 13.32 7.15 -11.25
C GLU A 77 12.34 6.04 -11.70
N VAL A 78 11.09 6.43 -11.90
CA VAL A 78 10.03 5.55 -12.38
C VAL A 78 9.50 6.07 -13.71
N LEU A 79 9.49 5.20 -14.71
CA LEU A 79 8.94 5.49 -16.03
C LEU A 79 7.50 4.97 -16.11
N VAL A 80 6.57 5.88 -16.41
CA VAL A 80 5.16 5.54 -16.65
C VAL A 80 4.87 5.71 -18.13
N PHE A 81 4.90 4.61 -18.88
CA PHE A 81 4.65 4.63 -20.31
C PHE A 81 3.20 4.99 -20.67
N PRO A 82 2.91 5.41 -21.92
CA PRO A 82 1.62 5.99 -22.29
C PRO A 82 0.42 5.13 -21.93
N LYS A 83 0.48 3.83 -22.15
CA LYS A 83 -0.61 2.88 -21.83
C LYS A 83 -0.97 2.91 -20.33
N ASP A 84 0.03 3.01 -19.48
CA ASP A 84 -0.16 3.02 -18.03
C ASP A 84 -0.42 4.43 -17.52
N TYR A 85 0.14 5.45 -18.16
CA TYR A 85 -0.15 6.84 -17.86
C TYR A 85 -1.63 7.19 -18.07
N GLU A 86 -2.22 6.80 -19.21
CA GLU A 86 -3.65 7.03 -19.50
C GLU A 86 -4.57 6.44 -18.42
N LYS A 87 -4.20 5.31 -17.85
CA LYS A 87 -5.00 4.61 -16.83
C LYS A 87 -4.82 5.16 -15.42
N ARG A 88 -3.67 5.78 -15.12
CA ARG A 88 -3.22 6.05 -13.75
C ARG A 88 -2.84 7.50 -13.49
N ARG A 89 -2.98 8.39 -14.47
CA ARG A 89 -2.57 9.80 -14.36
C ARG A 89 -3.11 10.50 -13.11
N ASP A 90 -4.31 10.12 -12.66
CA ASP A 90 -4.97 10.69 -11.50
C ASP A 90 -4.37 10.21 -10.16
N MET A 91 -3.55 9.16 -10.19
CA MET A 91 -2.80 8.62 -9.04
C MET A 91 -1.38 9.17 -8.96
N LEU A 92 -0.90 9.85 -10.01
CA LEU A 92 0.44 10.43 -10.09
C LEU A 92 0.47 11.81 -9.46
N ILE A 93 0.26 11.87 -8.16
CA ILE A 93 0.17 13.12 -7.40
C ILE A 93 1.46 13.32 -6.63
N LYS A 94 2.04 14.52 -6.71
CA LYS A 94 3.21 14.90 -5.92
C LYS A 94 2.88 14.81 -4.43
N ASP A 95 3.85 14.36 -3.64
CA ASP A 95 3.78 14.15 -2.20
C ASP A 95 2.85 12.99 -1.79
N GLU A 96 2.24 12.27 -2.74
CA GLU A 96 1.48 11.05 -2.46
C GLU A 96 2.42 9.87 -2.17
N LYS A 97 2.04 9.05 -1.19
CA LYS A 97 2.74 7.81 -0.83
C LYS A 97 2.13 6.65 -1.59
N VAL A 98 2.97 5.95 -2.35
CA VAL A 98 2.54 4.90 -3.29
C VAL A 98 3.43 3.67 -3.22
N PHE A 99 2.83 2.50 -3.45
CA PHE A 99 3.56 1.32 -3.92
C PHE A 99 3.52 1.31 -5.44
N ILE A 100 4.66 1.07 -6.05
CA ILE A 100 4.77 0.93 -7.51
C ILE A 100 5.35 -0.43 -7.82
N ARG A 101 4.66 -1.16 -8.67
CA ARG A 101 5.06 -2.46 -9.19
C ARG A 101 5.46 -2.34 -10.63
N GLY A 102 6.51 -3.04 -10.98
CA GLY A 102 6.98 -3.01 -12.36
C GLY A 102 8.29 -3.75 -12.55
N ARG A 103 8.89 -3.54 -13.71
CA ARG A 103 10.14 -4.17 -14.09
C ARG A 103 11.30 -3.23 -13.89
N ALA A 104 12.34 -3.72 -13.24
CA ALA A 104 13.60 -2.99 -13.16
C ALA A 104 14.23 -2.88 -14.55
N SER A 105 14.78 -1.73 -14.85
CA SER A 105 15.62 -1.47 -16.01
C SER A 105 17.00 -1.07 -15.50
N VAL A 106 17.92 -1.99 -15.50
CA VAL A 106 19.29 -1.80 -15.03
C VAL A 106 20.22 -2.04 -16.21
N GLY A 107 20.98 -1.02 -16.57
CA GLY A 107 21.90 -1.06 -17.72
C GLY A 107 23.21 -0.35 -17.39
N ASP A 108 23.77 0.36 -18.37
CA ASP A 108 25.06 1.05 -18.24
C ASP A 108 25.00 2.34 -17.44
N GLU A 109 23.79 2.76 -17.02
CA GLU A 109 23.62 3.96 -16.17
C GLU A 109 23.97 3.64 -14.71
N PRO A 110 24.54 4.61 -13.96
CA PRO A 110 24.92 4.40 -12.55
C PRO A 110 23.77 4.04 -11.63
N VAL A 111 22.54 4.39 -11.99
CA VAL A 111 21.32 4.07 -11.25
C VAL A 111 20.27 3.55 -12.22
N GLY A 112 19.74 2.37 -11.92
CA GLY A 112 18.64 1.78 -12.68
C GLY A 112 17.34 2.54 -12.45
N LYS A 113 16.32 2.17 -13.24
CA LYS A 113 14.99 2.77 -13.25
C LYS A 113 13.94 1.68 -13.07
N LEU A 114 12.74 2.07 -12.65
CA LEU A 114 11.60 1.16 -12.61
C LEU A 114 10.61 1.51 -13.74
N ILE A 115 10.26 0.53 -14.55
CA ILE A 115 9.18 0.65 -15.54
C ILE A 115 7.87 0.30 -14.83
N CYS A 116 7.01 1.30 -14.64
CA CYS A 116 5.76 1.15 -13.92
C CYS A 116 4.74 0.31 -14.68
N GLU A 117 4.15 -0.66 -14.01
CA GLU A 117 3.00 -1.44 -14.50
C GLU A 117 1.78 -1.27 -13.59
N GLN A 118 1.97 -0.98 -12.30
CA GLN A 118 0.89 -0.74 -11.35
C GLN A 118 1.30 0.29 -10.29
N ILE A 119 0.36 1.16 -9.89
CA ILE A 119 0.51 2.10 -8.79
C ILE A 119 -0.63 1.87 -7.82
N ILE A 120 -0.30 1.82 -6.53
CA ILE A 120 -1.25 1.60 -5.44
C ILE A 120 -0.96 2.64 -4.36
N PRO A 121 -1.80 3.67 -4.17
CA PRO A 121 -1.67 4.58 -3.04
C PRO A 121 -1.68 3.83 -1.71
N PHE A 122 -0.93 4.29 -0.72
CA PHE A 122 -0.91 3.65 0.61
C PHE A 122 -2.30 3.63 1.24
N SER A 123 -3.12 4.63 0.95
CA SER A 123 -4.52 4.69 1.38
C SER A 123 -5.42 3.59 0.79
N GLN A 124 -4.98 2.91 -0.26
CA GLN A 124 -5.70 1.83 -0.94
C GLN A 124 -5.12 0.43 -0.62
N VAL A 125 -4.15 0.34 0.28
CA VAL A 125 -3.68 -0.96 0.77
C VAL A 125 -4.85 -1.69 1.43
N PRO A 126 -5.14 -2.94 1.05
CA PRO A 126 -6.26 -3.68 1.63
C PRO A 126 -6.09 -3.86 3.13
N ARG A 127 -7.12 -3.52 3.90
CA ARG A 127 -7.14 -3.71 5.35
C ARG A 127 -8.36 -4.54 5.75
N GLU A 128 -8.25 -5.15 6.91
CA GLU A 128 -9.34 -5.89 7.56
C GLU A 128 -9.58 -5.30 8.94
N LEU A 129 -10.84 -5.00 9.24
CA LEU A 129 -11.29 -4.67 10.59
C LEU A 129 -11.77 -5.96 11.25
N TRP A 130 -11.01 -6.45 12.20
CA TRP A 130 -11.33 -7.64 13.00
C TRP A 130 -12.05 -7.22 14.28
N ILE A 131 -13.21 -7.81 14.50
CA ILE A 131 -14.05 -7.59 15.68
C ILE A 131 -14.28 -8.94 16.33
N GLN A 132 -13.83 -9.10 17.58
CA GLN A 132 -13.94 -10.34 18.32
C GLN A 132 -15.12 -10.30 19.29
N TYR A 133 -15.93 -11.36 19.28
CA TYR A 133 -16.90 -11.67 20.29
C TYR A 133 -16.51 -12.95 21.03
N ALA A 134 -16.97 -13.08 22.27
CA ALA A 134 -16.70 -14.27 23.09
C ALA A 134 -17.21 -15.55 22.39
N ASP A 135 -18.42 -15.48 21.85
CA ASP A 135 -19.11 -16.57 21.15
C ASP A 135 -20.19 -16.03 20.20
N LYS A 136 -20.90 -16.95 19.56
CA LYS A 136 -21.98 -16.66 18.62
C LYS A 136 -23.18 -15.94 19.28
N ASP A 137 -23.52 -16.31 20.51
CA ASP A 137 -24.67 -15.71 21.20
C ASP A 137 -24.40 -14.25 21.55
N ALA A 138 -23.18 -13.94 22.01
CA ALA A 138 -22.74 -12.58 22.25
C ALA A 138 -22.74 -11.73 20.96
N TYR A 139 -22.32 -12.31 19.84
CA TYR A 139 -22.39 -11.64 18.54
C TYR A 139 -23.83 -11.34 18.13
N LEU A 140 -24.74 -12.33 18.21
CA LEU A 140 -26.13 -12.15 17.81
C LEU A 140 -26.86 -11.12 18.70
N ALA A 141 -26.53 -11.04 19.98
CA ALA A 141 -27.07 -10.04 20.89
C ALA A 141 -26.64 -8.59 20.51
N GLY A 142 -25.40 -8.42 20.02
CA GLY A 142 -24.85 -7.12 19.63
C GLY A 142 -24.90 -6.82 18.13
N GLU A 143 -25.36 -7.75 17.29
CA GLU A 143 -25.28 -7.63 15.82
C GLU A 143 -25.95 -6.38 15.28
N LYS A 144 -27.14 -6.04 15.77
CA LYS A 144 -27.88 -4.85 15.30
C LYS A 144 -27.12 -3.57 15.57
N GLU A 145 -26.64 -3.40 16.80
CA GLU A 145 -25.88 -2.21 17.21
C GLU A 145 -24.58 -2.08 16.42
N LEU A 146 -23.86 -3.19 16.24
CA LEU A 146 -22.67 -3.24 15.41
C LEU A 146 -22.98 -2.80 13.97
N LEU A 147 -23.98 -3.40 13.33
CA LEU A 147 -24.32 -3.08 11.94
C LEU A 147 -24.77 -1.63 11.77
N ASP A 148 -25.52 -1.08 12.74
CA ASP A 148 -25.92 0.33 12.71
C ASP A 148 -24.71 1.26 12.84
N LEU A 149 -23.70 0.88 13.62
CA LEU A 149 -22.46 1.62 13.72
C LEU A 149 -21.62 1.52 12.43
N LEU A 150 -21.51 0.32 11.84
CA LEU A 150 -20.77 0.14 10.59
C LEU A 150 -21.36 0.96 9.43
N LYS A 151 -22.67 1.16 9.38
CA LYS A 151 -23.35 2.02 8.38
C LYS A 151 -22.92 3.48 8.42
N THR A 152 -22.35 3.96 9.52
CA THR A 152 -21.88 5.35 9.66
C THR A 152 -20.55 5.59 8.93
N SER A 153 -19.92 4.53 8.45
CA SER A 153 -18.62 4.60 7.77
C SER A 153 -18.69 3.89 6.42
N ASP A 154 -18.23 4.55 5.37
CA ASP A 154 -18.11 3.99 4.02
C ASP A 154 -16.64 3.88 3.62
N GLY A 155 -16.26 2.72 3.04
CA GLY A 155 -14.88 2.47 2.67
C GLY A 155 -14.64 1.09 2.07
N ASN A 156 -13.36 0.72 1.96
CA ASN A 156 -12.94 -0.52 1.31
C ASN A 156 -12.41 -1.59 2.27
N ASP A 157 -12.31 -1.29 3.56
CA ASP A 157 -11.77 -2.22 4.54
C ASP A 157 -12.80 -3.31 4.86
N THR A 158 -12.39 -4.56 4.73
CA THR A 158 -13.26 -5.72 4.96
C THR A 158 -13.49 -5.93 6.45
N VAL A 159 -14.74 -6.13 6.86
CA VAL A 159 -15.08 -6.41 8.26
C VAL A 159 -15.13 -7.92 8.49
N ILE A 160 -14.42 -8.39 9.53
CA ILE A 160 -14.34 -9.78 9.94
C ILE A 160 -14.78 -9.90 11.40
N ILE A 161 -15.79 -10.71 11.62
CA ILE A 161 -16.24 -11.10 12.96
C ILE A 161 -15.53 -12.38 13.35
N TYR A 162 -14.86 -12.38 14.50
CA TYR A 162 -14.23 -13.57 15.07
C TYR A 162 -14.96 -14.02 16.33
N LEU A 163 -15.34 -15.27 16.37
CA LEU A 163 -16.05 -15.92 17.48
C LEU A 163 -15.03 -16.76 18.27
N GLY A 164 -14.69 -16.31 19.47
CA GLY A 164 -13.58 -16.88 20.24
C GLY A 164 -13.80 -18.31 20.65
N ARG A 165 -15.01 -18.66 21.18
CA ARG A 165 -15.33 -20.03 21.63
C ARG A 165 -15.34 -21.01 20.48
N GLU A 166 -15.96 -20.66 19.38
CA GLU A 166 -16.09 -21.49 18.18
C GLU A 166 -14.82 -21.49 17.32
N ARG A 167 -13.87 -20.59 17.59
CA ARG A 167 -12.68 -20.36 16.77
C ARG A 167 -13.01 -20.15 15.30
N ALA A 168 -14.13 -19.49 15.04
CA ALA A 168 -14.68 -19.28 13.71
C ALA A 168 -14.63 -17.82 13.30
N LYS A 169 -14.49 -17.56 12.01
CA LYS A 169 -14.58 -16.23 11.44
C LYS A 169 -15.72 -16.11 10.45
N LYS A 170 -16.42 -14.98 10.48
CA LYS A 170 -17.45 -14.59 9.52
C LYS A 170 -16.97 -13.32 8.81
N VAL A 171 -16.77 -13.39 7.51
CA VAL A 171 -16.48 -12.22 6.68
C VAL A 171 -17.81 -11.58 6.31
N LEU A 172 -17.98 -10.30 6.62
CA LEU A 172 -19.19 -9.59 6.21
C LEU A 172 -19.15 -9.31 4.69
N PRO A 173 -20.32 -9.28 4.02
CA PRO A 173 -20.42 -8.92 2.62
C PRO A 173 -19.88 -7.52 2.33
N ARG A 174 -19.46 -7.26 1.09
CA ARG A 174 -18.81 -5.99 0.66
C ARG A 174 -19.61 -4.72 0.97
N ASN A 175 -20.93 -4.80 1.01
CA ASN A 175 -21.80 -3.69 1.39
C ASN A 175 -21.67 -3.28 2.86
N TRP A 176 -20.91 -4.02 3.66
CA TRP A 176 -20.52 -3.71 5.03
C TRP A 176 -19.06 -3.28 5.16
N ASN A 177 -18.35 -3.12 4.05
CA ASN A 177 -17.00 -2.58 4.11
C ASN A 177 -17.05 -1.15 4.66
N VAL A 178 -16.04 -0.80 5.44
CA VAL A 178 -15.94 0.47 6.16
C VAL A 178 -14.60 1.16 5.86
N ARG A 179 -14.47 2.39 6.26
CA ARG A 179 -13.18 3.02 6.49
C ARG A 179 -12.82 2.80 7.95
N ALA A 180 -11.95 1.82 8.22
CA ALA A 180 -11.45 1.52 9.57
C ALA A 180 -10.44 2.58 10.04
N GLY A 181 -10.89 3.84 10.10
CA GLY A 181 -10.14 4.97 10.64
C GLY A 181 -10.23 5.05 12.16
N GLU A 182 -9.44 5.96 12.74
CA GLU A 182 -9.31 6.15 14.18
C GLU A 182 -10.68 6.33 14.87
N ALA A 183 -11.56 7.17 14.33
CA ALA A 183 -12.88 7.44 14.91
C ALA A 183 -13.73 6.17 15.07
N LEU A 184 -13.85 5.34 14.01
CA LEU A 184 -14.63 4.11 14.06
C LEU A 184 -13.99 3.09 15.00
N VAL A 185 -12.66 2.92 14.94
CA VAL A 185 -11.91 1.99 15.79
C VAL A 185 -12.04 2.37 17.27
N THR A 186 -11.92 3.65 17.60
CA THR A 186 -12.10 4.15 18.97
C THR A 186 -13.49 3.85 19.48
N THR A 187 -14.54 4.20 18.73
CA THR A 187 -15.93 3.93 19.12
C THR A 187 -16.19 2.44 19.33
N LEU A 188 -15.72 1.59 18.42
CA LEU A 188 -15.85 0.14 18.56
C LEU A 188 -15.08 -0.38 19.78
N SER A 189 -13.89 0.15 20.05
CA SER A 189 -13.06 -0.24 21.19
C SER A 189 -13.68 0.16 22.52
N GLU A 190 -14.36 1.31 22.59
CA GLU A 190 -15.11 1.75 23.76
C GLU A 190 -16.30 0.80 24.07
N ILE A 191 -16.99 0.33 23.04
CA ILE A 191 -18.17 -0.53 23.20
C ILE A 191 -17.78 -1.99 23.49
N LEU A 192 -16.79 -2.51 22.73
CA LEU A 192 -16.45 -3.95 22.73
C LEU A 192 -15.18 -4.27 23.52
N GLY A 193 -14.40 -3.27 23.89
CA GLY A 193 -13.09 -3.38 24.51
C GLY A 193 -11.94 -3.37 23.49
N GLU A 194 -10.85 -2.67 23.79
CA GLU A 194 -9.69 -2.50 22.89
C GLU A 194 -9.11 -3.82 22.37
N LYS A 195 -9.10 -4.86 23.20
CA LYS A 195 -8.54 -6.18 22.83
C LYS A 195 -9.36 -6.90 21.77
N ASN A 196 -10.62 -6.49 21.59
CA ASN A 196 -11.58 -7.13 20.71
C ASN A 196 -11.70 -6.45 19.35
N VAL A 197 -10.99 -5.35 19.12
CA VAL A 197 -11.01 -4.58 17.87
C VAL A 197 -9.59 -4.42 17.35
N LYS A 198 -9.34 -4.84 16.11
CA LYS A 198 -8.02 -4.76 15.50
C LYS A 198 -8.12 -4.48 14.01
N VAL A 199 -7.33 -3.52 13.53
CA VAL A 199 -7.13 -3.30 12.11
C VAL A 199 -5.87 -4.05 11.67
N VAL A 200 -6.01 -4.87 10.63
CA VAL A 200 -4.93 -5.68 10.06
C VAL A 200 -4.75 -5.26 8.60
N GLU A 201 -3.56 -4.81 8.25
CA GLU A 201 -3.20 -4.55 6.86
C GLU A 201 -2.85 -5.87 6.17
N LYS A 202 -3.47 -6.11 5.03
CA LYS A 202 -3.09 -7.23 4.17
C LYS A 202 -1.89 -6.84 3.31
N PRO A 203 -0.90 -7.73 3.17
CA PRO A 203 0.12 -7.53 2.16
C PRO A 203 -0.56 -7.44 0.78
N LEU A 204 -0.04 -6.55 -0.05
CA LEU A 204 -0.43 -6.49 -1.45
C LEU A 204 -0.15 -7.87 -2.06
N GLY A 205 -1.20 -8.57 -2.48
CA GLY A 205 -1.10 -9.96 -2.96
C GLY A 205 0.04 -10.14 -3.97
N LYS A 206 0.56 -11.37 -4.06
CA LYS A 206 1.56 -11.71 -5.08
C LYS A 206 0.99 -11.38 -6.45
N ILE A 207 1.82 -10.84 -7.31
CA ILE A 207 1.47 -10.53 -8.68
C ILE A 207 1.26 -11.87 -9.39
N SER A 208 0.07 -12.06 -9.94
CA SER A 208 -0.13 -13.13 -10.91
C SER A 208 0.65 -12.76 -12.16
N SER A 209 1.72 -13.51 -12.41
CA SER A 209 2.51 -13.48 -13.65
C SER A 209 1.65 -13.85 -14.84
#